data_50fef44d67e9d937e4218f6ed2652ab1
#
_entry.id   50fef44d67e9d937e4218f6ed2652ab1
#
_cell.length_a   1.000
_cell.length_b   1.000
_cell.length_c   1.000
_cell.angle_alpha   90.00
_cell.angle_beta   90.00
_cell.angle_gamma   90.00
#
_symmetry.space_group_name_H-M   'P 1'
#
loop_
_entity.id
_entity.type
_entity.pdbx_description
1 polymer ?
#
loop_
_entity_poly.entity_id
_entity_poly.type
_entity_poly.pdbx_seq_one_letter_code
_entity_poly.pdbx_strand_id
1 'polypeptide(L)'
;IQATQWSGILPSLQAGQLDFVAAPTTVTEARAKNLLFTEGYLNTDFQFVIKKGGAKIEKLEDLKGKVVSVNKGSVYDKWTRELAPKIGWTVESFGTQSDAVQAVLSGRAAANVAGNTAVAWAAKKNPQLELSYLYSTGKIFAAPLRKDSAELRVELENAIECIKLDGTMAKLHEKWFGTKPAAGSAAITVYPGTGVPDLEGYDPTPREPKCG
;
A
#
# COMPACT_ATOMS: atom_id res chain seq x y z
N ILE A 1 13.37 -12.82 -6.81
CA ILE A 1 12.68 -11.50 -6.63
C ILE A 1 13.17 -10.60 -7.76
N GLN A 2 12.23 -10.03 -8.51
CA GLN A 2 12.51 -9.09 -9.59
C GLN A 2 12.05 -7.69 -9.17
N ALA A 3 12.94 -6.72 -9.18
CA ALA A 3 12.62 -5.32 -8.94
C ALA A 3 12.25 -4.62 -10.25
N THR A 4 11.17 -3.86 -10.26
CA THR A 4 10.69 -3.12 -11.42
C THR A 4 9.94 -1.86 -11.00
N GLN A 5 9.68 -0.96 -11.96
CA GLN A 5 8.85 0.21 -11.71
C GLN A 5 7.40 -0.21 -11.47
N TRP A 6 6.73 0.44 -10.52
CA TRP A 6 5.38 0.10 -10.10
C TRP A 6 4.38 0.00 -11.26
N SER A 7 4.44 0.92 -12.21
CA SER A 7 3.52 0.95 -13.36
C SER A 7 3.61 -0.28 -14.26
N GLY A 8 4.72 -1.03 -14.22
CA GLY A 8 4.92 -2.27 -14.98
C GLY A 8 4.54 -3.55 -14.22
N ILE A 9 4.37 -3.49 -12.90
CA ILE A 9 4.21 -4.70 -12.06
C ILE A 9 2.93 -5.46 -12.40
N LEU A 10 1.76 -4.80 -12.35
CA LEU A 10 0.49 -5.49 -12.62
C LEU A 10 0.35 -5.97 -14.07
N PRO A 11 0.75 -5.20 -15.10
CA PRO A 11 0.87 -5.71 -16.45
C PRO A 11 1.77 -6.95 -16.59
N SER A 12 2.94 -6.96 -15.95
CA SER A 12 3.85 -8.12 -15.95
C SER A 12 3.25 -9.34 -15.25
N LEU A 13 2.51 -9.14 -14.16
CA LEU A 13 1.77 -10.22 -13.50
C LEU A 13 0.71 -10.81 -14.44
N GLN A 14 -0.09 -9.98 -15.10
CA GLN A 14 -1.12 -10.42 -16.03
C GLN A 14 -0.54 -11.13 -17.27
N ALA A 15 0.64 -10.70 -17.72
CA ALA A 15 1.37 -11.35 -18.82
C ALA A 15 2.06 -12.67 -18.43
N GLY A 16 1.95 -13.11 -17.16
CA GLY A 16 2.58 -14.35 -16.68
C GLY A 16 4.10 -14.25 -16.46
N GLN A 17 4.65 -13.05 -16.46
CA GLN A 17 6.08 -12.83 -16.20
C GLN A 17 6.41 -12.85 -14.69
N LEU A 18 5.39 -12.75 -13.85
CA LEU A 18 5.46 -12.83 -12.40
C LEU A 18 4.40 -13.80 -11.92
N ASP A 19 4.70 -14.57 -10.88
CA ASP A 19 3.74 -15.49 -10.27
C ASP A 19 2.79 -14.75 -9.34
N PHE A 20 3.33 -13.83 -8.52
CA PHE A 20 2.59 -12.93 -7.64
C PHE A 20 3.38 -11.64 -7.39
N VAL A 21 2.77 -10.67 -6.73
CA VAL A 21 3.44 -9.43 -6.34
C VAL A 21 3.65 -9.40 -4.84
N ALA A 22 4.90 -9.46 -4.39
CA ALA A 22 5.27 -9.32 -2.98
C ALA A 22 5.25 -7.87 -2.48
N ALA A 23 5.30 -6.88 -3.38
CA ALA A 23 5.21 -5.48 -3.00
C ALA A 23 3.80 -5.15 -2.47
N PRO A 24 3.68 -4.35 -1.37
CA PRO A 24 2.39 -4.00 -0.80
C PRO A 24 1.44 -3.39 -1.83
N THR A 25 0.38 -4.10 -2.13
CA THR A 25 -0.57 -3.72 -3.17
C THR A 25 -1.92 -3.42 -2.56
N THR A 26 -2.39 -2.17 -2.68
CA THR A 26 -3.72 -1.78 -2.18
C THR A 26 -4.80 -2.56 -2.90
N VAL A 27 -5.65 -3.21 -2.12
CA VAL A 27 -6.84 -3.90 -2.62
C VAL A 27 -7.89 -2.88 -3.03
N THR A 28 -8.45 -3.06 -4.23
CA THR A 28 -9.56 -2.25 -4.75
C THR A 28 -10.49 -3.14 -5.56
N GLU A 29 -11.78 -2.81 -5.62
CA GLU A 29 -12.76 -3.51 -6.46
C GLU A 29 -12.30 -3.60 -7.93
N ALA A 30 -11.77 -2.50 -8.48
CA ALA A 30 -11.30 -2.45 -9.86
C ALA A 30 -10.16 -3.45 -10.13
N ARG A 31 -9.29 -3.69 -9.14
CA ARG A 31 -8.22 -4.68 -9.24
C ARG A 31 -8.74 -6.10 -9.03
N ALA A 32 -9.65 -6.31 -8.08
CA ALA A 32 -10.24 -7.61 -7.79
C ALA A 32 -11.01 -8.20 -8.99
N LYS A 33 -11.57 -7.35 -9.86
CA LYS A 33 -12.18 -7.80 -11.12
C LYS A 33 -11.23 -8.58 -12.04
N ASN A 34 -9.94 -8.26 -12.00
CA ASN A 34 -8.94 -8.84 -12.91
C ASN A 34 -7.85 -9.66 -12.20
N LEU A 35 -7.81 -9.66 -10.87
CA LEU A 35 -6.79 -10.31 -10.07
C LEU A 35 -7.43 -11.06 -8.90
N LEU A 36 -6.79 -12.13 -8.43
CA LEU A 36 -7.00 -12.68 -7.11
C LEU A 36 -6.14 -11.90 -6.10
N PHE A 37 -6.57 -11.88 -4.86
CA PHE A 37 -5.80 -11.36 -3.74
C PHE A 37 -5.74 -12.41 -2.63
N THR A 38 -4.64 -12.46 -1.90
CA THR A 38 -4.62 -13.09 -0.57
C THR A 38 -5.49 -12.29 0.38
N GLU A 39 -5.71 -12.78 1.59
CA GLU A 39 -6.23 -11.92 2.66
C GLU A 39 -5.33 -10.71 2.88
N GLY A 40 -5.87 -9.66 3.51
CA GLY A 40 -5.09 -8.47 3.88
C GLY A 40 -4.04 -8.78 4.94
N TYR A 41 -2.83 -8.22 4.79
CA TYR A 41 -1.75 -8.37 5.77
C TYR A 41 -1.26 -7.06 6.39
N LEU A 42 -1.68 -5.91 5.88
CA LEU A 42 -1.43 -4.58 6.46
C LEU A 42 -2.60 -3.64 6.15
N ASN A 43 -2.93 -2.75 7.08
CA ASN A 43 -3.79 -1.61 6.77
C ASN A 43 -3.00 -0.59 5.96
N THR A 44 -3.70 0.16 5.11
CA THR A 44 -3.09 1.24 4.33
C THR A 44 -4.00 2.45 4.26
N ASP A 45 -3.55 3.53 4.89
CA ASP A 45 -4.12 4.85 4.74
C ASP A 45 -3.21 5.70 3.85
N PHE A 46 -3.74 6.80 3.32
CA PHE A 46 -2.95 7.72 2.51
C PHE A 46 -2.34 8.76 3.43
N GLN A 47 -1.04 8.84 3.47
CA GLN A 47 -0.35 9.79 4.33
C GLN A 47 0.59 10.67 3.53
N PHE A 48 0.57 11.94 3.87
CA PHE A 48 1.49 12.91 3.30
C PHE A 48 2.79 12.95 4.10
N VAL A 49 3.89 13.09 3.39
CA VAL A 49 5.20 13.41 3.94
C VAL A 49 5.68 14.72 3.33
N ILE A 50 6.26 15.57 4.15
CA ILE A 50 6.77 16.89 3.81
C ILE A 50 8.23 17.03 4.22
N LYS A 51 8.91 18.05 3.73
CA LYS A 51 10.22 18.43 4.23
C LYS A 51 10.09 18.95 5.66
N LYS A 52 10.96 18.52 6.54
CA LYS A 52 10.96 18.91 7.96
C LYS A 52 11.02 20.43 8.12
N GLY A 53 10.13 20.96 8.94
CA GLY A 53 9.97 22.40 9.14
C GLY A 53 9.20 23.10 8.00
N GLY A 54 8.69 22.35 7.04
CA GLY A 54 7.76 22.86 6.01
C GLY A 54 6.37 23.18 6.57
N ALA A 55 5.52 23.75 5.73
CA ALA A 55 4.13 24.03 6.10
C ALA A 55 3.40 22.69 6.36
N LYS A 56 2.91 22.49 7.58
CA LYS A 56 2.11 21.32 7.93
C LYS A 56 0.82 21.29 7.12
N ILE A 57 0.42 20.09 6.75
CA ILE A 57 -0.85 19.83 6.08
C ILE A 57 -1.79 19.28 7.15
N GLU A 58 -2.87 19.98 7.41
CA GLU A 58 -3.93 19.56 8.34
C GLU A 58 -5.18 19.09 7.61
N LYS A 59 -5.35 19.55 6.37
CA LYS A 59 -6.44 19.17 5.44
C LYS A 59 -5.95 19.27 4.00
N LEU A 60 -6.69 18.67 3.07
CA LEU A 60 -6.28 18.60 1.67
C LEU A 60 -6.17 19.99 1.01
N GLU A 61 -7.03 20.93 1.41
CA GLU A 61 -7.08 22.30 0.89
C GLU A 61 -5.79 23.12 1.15
N ASP A 62 -4.99 22.73 2.14
CA ASP A 62 -3.69 23.36 2.44
C ASP A 62 -2.66 23.15 1.31
N LEU A 63 -2.95 22.20 0.43
CA LEU A 63 -2.15 21.91 -0.76
C LEU A 63 -2.60 22.63 -2.02
N LYS A 64 -3.59 23.54 -1.94
CA LYS A 64 -4.03 24.35 -3.08
C LYS A 64 -2.87 25.13 -3.68
N GLY A 65 -2.70 25.03 -5.00
CA GLY A 65 -1.61 25.68 -5.75
C GLY A 65 -0.23 25.03 -5.54
N LYS A 66 -0.13 23.93 -4.80
CA LYS A 66 1.13 23.21 -4.54
C LYS A 66 1.30 22.02 -5.47
N VAL A 67 2.54 21.56 -5.58
CA VAL A 67 2.87 20.31 -6.29
C VAL A 67 2.84 19.15 -5.29
N VAL A 68 2.11 18.09 -5.61
CA VAL A 68 2.07 16.83 -4.88
C VAL A 68 2.73 15.76 -5.72
N SER A 69 3.75 15.10 -5.19
CA SER A 69 4.45 14.01 -5.86
C SER A 69 3.86 12.65 -5.49
N VAL A 70 3.83 11.74 -6.47
CA VAL A 70 3.27 10.39 -6.32
C VAL A 70 4.05 9.37 -7.12
N ASN A 71 3.93 8.10 -6.75
CA ASN A 71 4.42 6.99 -7.56
C ASN A 71 3.44 6.70 -8.70
N LYS A 72 3.93 6.74 -9.94
CA LYS A 72 3.14 6.60 -11.18
C LYS A 72 2.39 5.28 -11.23
N GLY A 73 1.10 5.33 -11.57
CA GLY A 73 0.22 4.16 -11.71
C GLY A 73 -0.23 3.55 -10.38
N SER A 74 0.11 4.15 -9.24
CA SER A 74 -0.38 3.74 -7.94
C SER A 74 -1.82 4.21 -7.70
N VAL A 75 -2.45 3.68 -6.64
CA VAL A 75 -3.76 4.20 -6.19
C VAL A 75 -3.67 5.66 -5.74
N TYR A 76 -2.52 6.09 -5.25
CA TYR A 76 -2.26 7.46 -4.82
C TYR A 76 -2.21 8.42 -6.02
N ASP A 77 -1.59 7.99 -7.14
CA ASP A 77 -1.54 8.74 -8.39
C ASP A 77 -2.96 8.95 -8.95
N LYS A 78 -3.76 7.89 -8.99
CA LYS A 78 -5.17 7.98 -9.42
C LYS A 78 -5.96 8.92 -8.50
N TRP A 79 -5.92 8.70 -7.19
CA TRP A 79 -6.66 9.48 -6.20
C TRP A 79 -6.28 10.97 -6.21
N THR A 80 -5.00 11.30 -6.28
CA THR A 80 -4.56 12.70 -6.32
C THR A 80 -4.98 13.39 -7.61
N ARG A 81 -4.98 12.71 -8.75
CA ARG A 81 -5.47 13.26 -10.03
C ARG A 81 -6.98 13.48 -10.02
N GLU A 82 -7.74 12.57 -9.44
CA GLU A 82 -9.19 12.71 -9.30
C GLU A 82 -9.58 13.92 -8.42
N LEU A 83 -8.79 14.22 -7.40
CA LEU A 83 -9.02 15.36 -6.51
C LEU A 83 -8.41 16.67 -7.00
N ALA A 84 -7.44 16.63 -7.91
CA ALA A 84 -6.74 17.83 -8.39
C ALA A 84 -7.67 18.96 -8.86
N PRO A 85 -8.74 18.71 -9.66
CA PRO A 85 -9.66 19.77 -10.08
C PRO A 85 -10.41 20.41 -8.92
N LYS A 86 -10.70 19.64 -7.86
CA LYS A 86 -11.45 20.12 -6.68
C LYS A 86 -10.58 20.89 -5.71
N ILE A 87 -9.37 20.38 -5.44
CA ILE A 87 -8.45 20.99 -4.46
C ILE A 87 -7.59 22.09 -5.08
N GLY A 88 -7.22 21.94 -6.35
CA GLY A 88 -6.38 22.92 -7.06
C GLY A 88 -4.89 22.68 -6.88
N TRP A 89 -4.46 21.47 -6.57
CA TRP A 89 -3.04 21.08 -6.58
C TRP A 89 -2.58 20.60 -7.96
N THR A 90 -1.26 20.55 -8.18
CA THR A 90 -0.63 19.91 -9.35
C THR A 90 -0.06 18.57 -8.96
N VAL A 91 -0.24 17.54 -9.79
CA VAL A 91 0.26 16.19 -9.54
C VAL A 91 1.47 15.90 -10.42
N GLU A 92 2.60 15.55 -9.80
CA GLU A 92 3.79 15.02 -10.48
C GLU A 92 3.98 13.54 -10.14
N SER A 93 4.03 12.70 -11.19
CA SER A 93 4.19 11.26 -11.05
C SER A 93 5.62 10.82 -11.40
N PHE A 94 6.18 9.98 -10.55
CA PHE A 94 7.55 9.46 -10.67
C PHE A 94 7.54 7.93 -10.84
N GLY A 95 8.55 7.39 -11.51
CA GLY A 95 8.66 5.95 -11.78
C GLY A 95 8.80 5.10 -10.51
N THR A 96 9.45 5.65 -9.48
CA THR A 96 9.60 5.01 -8.17
C THR A 96 9.09 5.88 -7.03
N GLN A 97 8.74 5.24 -5.91
CA GLN A 97 8.37 5.97 -4.69
C GLN A 97 9.56 6.79 -4.14
N SER A 98 10.78 6.27 -4.27
CA SER A 98 11.99 6.98 -3.83
C SER A 98 12.18 8.29 -4.60
N ASP A 99 11.95 8.30 -5.92
CA ASP A 99 12.03 9.52 -6.73
C ASP A 99 10.96 10.53 -6.34
N ALA A 100 9.73 10.06 -6.04
CA ALA A 100 8.65 10.91 -5.58
C ALA A 100 8.98 11.56 -4.22
N VAL A 101 9.60 10.85 -3.29
CA VAL A 101 10.10 11.39 -2.03
C VAL A 101 11.27 12.36 -2.26
N GLN A 102 12.17 12.06 -3.19
CA GLN A 102 13.29 12.94 -3.52
C GLN A 102 12.82 14.29 -4.08
N ALA A 103 11.67 14.32 -4.78
CA ALA A 103 11.06 15.57 -5.23
C ALA A 103 10.67 16.49 -4.05
N VAL A 104 10.26 15.93 -2.91
CA VAL A 104 9.99 16.70 -1.67
C VAL A 104 11.29 17.24 -1.07
N LEU A 105 12.32 16.39 -0.98
CA LEU A 105 13.62 16.79 -0.42
C LEU A 105 14.28 17.91 -1.21
N SER A 106 14.19 17.86 -2.53
CA SER A 106 14.73 18.90 -3.42
C SER A 106 13.89 20.18 -3.47
N GLY A 107 12.67 20.18 -2.88
CA GLY A 107 11.75 21.32 -2.93
C GLY A 107 10.93 21.41 -4.22
N ARG A 108 11.05 20.42 -5.13
CA ARG A 108 10.26 20.35 -6.36
C ARG A 108 8.78 20.09 -6.09
N ALA A 109 8.49 19.28 -5.06
CA ALA A 109 7.14 19.06 -4.57
C ALA A 109 7.00 19.54 -3.12
N ALA A 110 5.83 20.07 -2.77
CA ALA A 110 5.51 20.47 -1.42
C ALA A 110 5.29 19.26 -0.49
N ALA A 111 4.73 18.19 -1.04
CA ALA A 111 4.46 16.95 -0.32
C ALA A 111 4.51 15.74 -1.28
N ASN A 112 4.77 14.57 -0.71
CA ASN A 112 4.51 13.29 -1.33
C ASN A 112 3.38 12.58 -0.59
N VAL A 113 2.49 11.90 -1.32
CA VAL A 113 1.47 11.02 -0.72
C VAL A 113 1.68 9.59 -1.18
N ALA A 114 1.67 8.69 -0.22
CA ALA A 114 1.73 7.24 -0.42
C ALA A 114 1.06 6.50 0.76
N GLY A 115 1.17 5.17 0.80
CA GLY A 115 0.71 4.40 1.95
C GLY A 115 1.44 4.84 3.22
N ASN A 116 0.71 4.94 4.33
CA ASN A 116 1.23 5.42 5.62
C ASN A 116 2.50 4.67 6.06
N THR A 117 2.59 3.36 5.85
CA THR A 117 3.78 2.56 6.17
C THR A 117 5.00 2.93 5.30
N ALA A 118 4.78 3.21 4.01
CA ALA A 118 5.85 3.58 3.09
C ALA A 118 6.44 4.95 3.42
N VAL A 119 5.61 5.95 3.70
CA VAL A 119 6.09 7.28 4.07
C VAL A 119 6.63 7.33 5.49
N ALA A 120 6.11 6.52 6.43
CA ALA A 120 6.68 6.37 7.76
C ALA A 120 8.11 5.82 7.69
N TRP A 121 8.34 4.82 6.84
CA TRP A 121 9.68 4.31 6.57
C TRP A 121 10.59 5.36 5.96
N ALA A 122 10.12 6.12 4.96
CA ALA A 122 10.89 7.19 4.34
C ALA A 122 11.30 8.26 5.36
N ALA A 123 10.38 8.71 6.22
CA ALA A 123 10.65 9.67 7.28
C ALA A 123 11.61 9.12 8.34
N LYS A 124 11.46 7.83 8.72
CA LYS A 124 12.39 7.16 9.65
C LYS A 124 13.82 7.10 9.11
N LYS A 125 13.99 6.92 7.80
CA LYS A 125 15.30 6.83 7.14
C LYS A 125 15.89 8.18 6.80
N ASN A 126 15.10 9.22 6.72
CA ASN A 126 15.56 10.56 6.35
C ASN A 126 15.08 11.62 7.35
N PRO A 127 15.99 12.11 8.24
CA PRO A 127 15.65 13.12 9.25
C PRO A 127 15.18 14.47 8.67
N GLN A 128 15.36 14.71 7.37
CA GLN A 128 14.87 15.91 6.68
C GLN A 128 13.39 15.83 6.29
N LEU A 129 12.76 14.69 6.54
CA LEU A 129 11.33 14.47 6.27
C LEU A 129 10.56 14.40 7.59
N GLU A 130 9.29 14.78 7.52
CA GLU A 130 8.32 14.56 8.59
C GLU A 130 6.96 14.15 8.02
N LEU A 131 6.25 13.34 8.81
CA LEU A 131 4.89 12.94 8.47
C LEU A 131 3.94 14.12 8.70
N SER A 132 2.95 14.22 7.82
CA SER A 132 1.90 15.22 7.90
C SER A 132 0.52 14.55 7.79
N TYR A 133 -0.45 15.18 7.17
CA TYR A 133 -1.84 14.74 7.13
C TYR A 133 -2.02 13.26 6.78
N LEU A 134 -2.81 12.55 7.60
CA LEU A 134 -3.25 11.17 7.36
C LEU A 134 -4.70 11.17 6.89
N TYR A 135 -4.91 10.71 5.68
CA TYR A 135 -6.24 10.48 5.11
C TYR A 135 -6.62 9.01 5.28
N SER A 136 -7.51 8.73 6.22
CA SER A 136 -7.94 7.35 6.48
C SER A 136 -8.84 6.83 5.36
N THR A 137 -8.53 5.65 4.88
CA THR A 137 -9.24 5.01 3.76
C THR A 137 -9.93 3.71 4.14
N GLY A 138 -9.55 3.09 5.26
CA GLY A 138 -9.97 1.74 5.64
C GLY A 138 -9.47 0.64 4.69
N LYS A 139 -8.55 0.96 3.77
CA LYS A 139 -8.02 -0.01 2.80
C LYS A 139 -6.93 -0.88 3.40
N ILE A 140 -6.67 -1.99 2.73
CA ILE A 140 -5.64 -2.96 3.11
C ILE A 140 -4.69 -3.24 1.96
N PHE A 141 -3.49 -3.72 2.30
CA PHE A 141 -2.57 -4.35 1.37
C PHE A 141 -2.74 -5.86 1.38
N ALA A 142 -2.70 -6.46 0.19
CA ALA A 142 -2.67 -7.90 -0.01
C ALA A 142 -1.75 -8.24 -1.20
N ALA A 143 -1.39 -9.49 -1.35
CA ALA A 143 -0.61 -9.96 -2.49
C ALA A 143 -1.54 -10.29 -3.66
N PRO A 144 -1.42 -9.62 -4.82
CA PRO A 144 -2.19 -9.96 -5.99
C PRO A 144 -1.56 -11.09 -6.78
N LEU A 145 -2.43 -11.93 -7.36
CA LEU A 145 -2.11 -13.02 -8.27
C LEU A 145 -3.02 -12.96 -9.50
N ARG A 146 -2.69 -13.74 -10.53
CA ARG A 146 -3.60 -13.94 -11.67
C ARG A 146 -4.85 -14.74 -11.26
N LYS A 147 -5.92 -14.60 -12.02
CA LYS A 147 -7.19 -15.33 -11.79
C LYS A 147 -7.05 -16.85 -11.89
N ASP A 148 -6.09 -17.35 -12.66
CA ASP A 148 -5.79 -18.77 -12.81
C ASP A 148 -4.87 -19.38 -11.73
N SER A 149 -4.42 -18.58 -10.77
CA SER A 149 -3.43 -18.97 -9.75
C SER A 149 -4.06 -19.22 -8.38
N ALA A 150 -5.23 -19.87 -8.35
CA ALA A 150 -5.98 -20.10 -7.10
C ALA A 150 -5.23 -20.98 -6.10
N GLU A 151 -4.53 -22.02 -6.57
CA GLU A 151 -3.74 -22.90 -5.71
C GLU A 151 -2.59 -22.14 -5.03
N LEU A 152 -1.80 -21.40 -5.81
CA LEU A 152 -0.72 -20.58 -5.27
C LEU A 152 -1.23 -19.52 -4.29
N ARG A 153 -2.44 -18.96 -4.52
CA ARG A 153 -3.07 -18.04 -3.58
C ARG A 153 -3.28 -18.70 -2.22
N VAL A 154 -3.83 -19.92 -2.20
CA VAL A 154 -4.07 -20.67 -0.94
C VAL A 154 -2.76 -20.91 -0.20
N GLU A 155 -1.69 -21.29 -0.90
CA GLU A 155 -0.37 -21.51 -0.29
C GLU A 155 0.19 -20.21 0.33
N LEU A 156 0.17 -19.11 -0.41
CA LEU A 156 0.63 -17.80 0.07
C LEU A 156 -0.20 -17.30 1.25
N GLU A 157 -1.51 -17.45 1.18
CA GLU A 157 -2.41 -17.03 2.23
C GLU A 157 -2.18 -17.84 3.51
N ASN A 158 -2.03 -19.17 3.39
CA ASN A 158 -1.66 -20.02 4.50
C ASN A 158 -0.36 -19.55 5.19
N ALA A 159 0.67 -19.21 4.41
CA ALA A 159 1.91 -18.67 4.96
C ALA A 159 1.72 -17.32 5.67
N ILE A 160 0.90 -16.43 5.10
CA ILE A 160 0.56 -15.14 5.71
C ILE A 160 -0.17 -15.35 7.04
N GLU A 161 -1.16 -16.24 7.08
CA GLU A 161 -1.91 -16.54 8.30
C GLU A 161 -1.00 -17.15 9.38
N CYS A 162 -0.12 -18.07 9.02
CA CYS A 162 0.82 -18.67 9.97
C CYS A 162 1.72 -17.61 10.62
N ILE A 163 2.30 -16.67 9.85
CA ILE A 163 3.13 -15.62 10.43
C ILE A 163 2.33 -14.53 11.19
N LYS A 164 1.01 -14.44 11.00
CA LYS A 164 0.14 -13.65 11.87
C LYS A 164 -0.09 -14.35 13.20
N LEU A 165 -0.40 -15.66 13.17
CA LEU A 165 -0.73 -16.46 14.34
C LEU A 165 0.47 -16.66 15.28
N ASP A 166 1.69 -16.85 14.75
CA ASP A 166 2.90 -16.99 15.55
C ASP A 166 3.49 -15.64 16.06
N GLY A 167 2.85 -14.53 15.68
CA GLY A 167 3.25 -13.18 16.06
C GLY A 167 4.44 -12.61 15.27
N THR A 168 4.95 -13.31 14.26
CA THR A 168 6.04 -12.83 13.40
C THR A 168 5.63 -11.56 12.69
N MET A 169 4.41 -11.48 12.14
CA MET A 169 3.91 -10.28 11.49
C MET A 169 3.89 -9.06 12.43
N ALA A 170 3.47 -9.25 13.69
CA ALA A 170 3.47 -8.19 14.69
C ALA A 170 4.90 -7.70 15.02
N LYS A 171 5.85 -8.62 15.15
CA LYS A 171 7.28 -8.29 15.37
C LYS A 171 7.87 -7.53 14.17
N LEU A 172 7.54 -7.95 12.95
CA LEU A 172 7.97 -7.26 11.73
C LEU A 172 7.39 -5.86 11.64
N HIS A 173 6.12 -5.68 11.99
CA HIS A 173 5.46 -4.37 12.02
C HIS A 173 6.18 -3.41 12.99
N GLU A 174 6.47 -3.86 14.20
CA GLU A 174 7.20 -3.06 15.19
C GLU A 174 8.63 -2.75 14.72
N LYS A 175 9.33 -3.75 14.19
CA LYS A 175 10.71 -3.57 13.66
C LYS A 175 10.79 -2.53 12.55
N TRP A 176 9.89 -2.57 11.58
CA TRP A 176 9.96 -1.74 10.39
C TRP A 176 9.28 -0.39 10.55
N PHE A 177 8.14 -0.34 11.24
CA PHE A 177 7.35 0.89 11.37
C PHE A 177 7.45 1.55 12.76
N GLY A 178 8.06 0.88 13.74
CA GLY A 178 8.29 1.42 15.08
C GLY A 178 7.08 1.37 16.01
N THR A 179 5.98 0.74 15.57
CA THR A 179 4.74 0.61 16.35
C THR A 179 4.20 -0.81 16.26
N LYS A 180 3.51 -1.25 17.32
CA LYS A 180 2.75 -2.50 17.27
C LYS A 180 1.51 -2.32 16.39
N PRO A 181 1.06 -3.39 15.69
CA PRO A 181 -0.20 -3.32 14.95
C PRO A 181 -1.37 -3.04 15.90
N ALA A 182 -2.30 -2.21 15.46
CA ALA A 182 -3.52 -1.94 16.22
C ALA A 182 -4.39 -3.21 16.34
N ALA A 183 -5.16 -3.32 17.41
CA ALA A 183 -6.12 -4.41 17.57
C ALA A 183 -7.11 -4.43 16.39
N GLY A 184 -7.39 -5.61 15.86
CA GLY A 184 -8.25 -5.79 14.68
C GLY A 184 -7.65 -5.35 13.34
N SER A 185 -6.36 -4.96 13.30
CA SER A 185 -5.70 -4.63 12.05
C SER A 185 -5.43 -5.87 11.20
N ALA A 186 -5.36 -5.69 9.89
CA ALA A 186 -5.07 -6.77 8.94
C ALA A 186 -3.72 -7.49 9.21
N ALA A 187 -2.80 -6.85 9.92
CA ALA A 187 -1.50 -7.43 10.26
C ALA A 187 -1.59 -8.57 11.30
N ILE A 188 -2.67 -8.65 12.07
CA ILE A 188 -2.83 -9.64 13.16
C ILE A 188 -4.18 -10.35 13.12
N THR A 189 -5.04 -10.02 12.15
CA THR A 189 -6.35 -10.65 11.98
C THR A 189 -6.27 -11.68 10.86
N VAL A 190 -6.63 -12.92 11.16
CA VAL A 190 -6.90 -13.95 10.17
C VAL A 190 -8.38 -13.87 9.83
N TYR A 191 -8.70 -13.80 8.55
CA TYR A 191 -10.08 -13.70 8.08
C TYR A 191 -10.62 -15.09 7.73
N PRO A 192 -11.92 -15.34 7.84
CA PRO A 192 -12.50 -16.60 7.38
C PRO A 192 -12.40 -16.70 5.85
N GLY A 193 -12.29 -17.94 5.36
CA GLY A 193 -12.25 -18.20 3.92
C GLY A 193 -10.90 -17.92 3.27
N THR A 194 -10.89 -17.54 2.00
CA THR A 194 -9.69 -17.28 1.20
C THR A 194 -9.85 -16.00 0.40
N GLY A 195 -8.92 -15.07 0.51
CA GLY A 195 -8.94 -13.77 -0.14
C GLY A 195 -9.53 -12.66 0.73
N VAL A 196 -10.00 -11.60 0.12
CA VAL A 196 -10.55 -10.43 0.82
C VAL A 196 -12.07 -10.51 0.85
N PRO A 197 -12.70 -10.55 2.02
CA PRO A 197 -14.15 -10.58 2.14
C PRO A 197 -14.85 -9.48 1.31
N ASP A 198 -16.04 -9.78 0.80
CA ASP A 198 -16.90 -8.89 0.03
C ASP A 198 -16.36 -8.43 -1.34
N LEU A 199 -15.23 -9.02 -1.80
CA LEU A 199 -14.67 -8.71 -3.11
C LEU A 199 -14.73 -9.90 -4.06
N GLU A 200 -14.70 -9.61 -5.35
CA GLU A 200 -14.64 -10.63 -6.39
C GLU A 200 -13.41 -11.55 -6.21
N GLY A 201 -13.65 -12.86 -6.25
CA GLY A 201 -12.63 -13.88 -6.00
C GLY A 201 -12.47 -14.29 -4.54
N TYR A 202 -13.27 -13.74 -3.61
CA TYR A 202 -13.36 -14.26 -2.26
C TYR A 202 -14.05 -15.62 -2.24
N ASP A 203 -13.45 -16.58 -1.54
CA ASP A 203 -14.03 -17.90 -1.27
C ASP A 203 -14.37 -17.99 0.23
N PRO A 204 -15.66 -18.03 0.60
CA PRO A 204 -16.08 -18.08 2.00
C PRO A 204 -15.90 -19.45 2.66
N THR A 205 -15.43 -20.47 1.94
CA THR A 205 -15.25 -21.81 2.48
C THR A 205 -14.29 -21.77 3.67
N PRO A 206 -14.74 -22.13 4.89
CA PRO A 206 -13.87 -22.11 6.05
C PRO A 206 -12.69 -23.05 5.87
N ARG A 207 -11.51 -22.60 6.28
CA ARG A 207 -10.30 -23.40 6.32
C ARG A 207 -9.47 -23.03 7.55
N GLU A 208 -8.67 -23.98 8.00
CA GLU A 208 -7.70 -23.74 9.05
C GLU A 208 -6.29 -23.66 8.45
N PRO A 209 -5.46 -22.69 8.87
CA PRO A 209 -4.08 -22.60 8.44
C PRO A 209 -3.27 -23.83 8.87
N LYS A 210 -2.50 -24.37 7.94
CA LYS A 210 -1.57 -25.49 8.22
C LYS A 210 -0.20 -24.90 8.49
N CYS A 211 0.08 -24.62 9.77
CA CYS A 211 1.36 -24.09 10.21
C CYS A 211 2.25 -25.25 10.68
N GLY A 212 3.46 -25.34 10.13
CA GLY A 212 4.46 -26.34 10.48
C GLY A 212 5.18 -26.03 11.79
#